data_b117be6873b1ef1cd1c24488ac259f4b
#
_entry.id   b117be6873b1ef1cd1c24488ac259f4b
#
_cell.length_a   1.000
_cell.length_b   1.000
_cell.length_c   1.000
_cell.angle_alpha   90.00
_cell.angle_beta   90.00
_cell.angle_gamma   90.00
#
_symmetry.space_group_name_H-M   'P 1'
#
loop_
_entity.id
_entity.type
_entity.pdbx_description
1 polymer ?
#
loop_
_entity_poly.entity_id
_entity_poly.type
_entity_poly.pdbx_seq_one_letter_code
_entity_poly.pdbx_strand_id
1 'polypeptide(L)'
;HIMAGEVPDFHAEVRTGTGKGAARQARRAGMVPGIIFGGDADPLPINVPFNVLLKALKAGRFKSTLLNMKVEGHDDVRVICRDVQRHVVKDLPTHIDFMRLKRTTKINLFIPVEFINEEAAPGIKRGGVLTTVRPEVELIVTAGDIPEKLTVDMTGLDVGDTINISDITLPAGAKPTIDRDFVVANLSAPSGLKSSDNEDDGEEVDAADVPTTEQGGDEEKSSRPLNTL
;
A
#
# COMPACT_ATOMS: atom_id res chain seq x y z
N HIS A 1 -7.40 -10.37 21.54
CA HIS A 1 -8.61 -10.76 20.81
C HIS A 1 -9.58 -9.59 20.90
N ILE A 2 -9.59 -8.74 19.90
CA ILE A 2 -10.65 -7.75 19.71
C ILE A 2 -11.77 -8.52 19.04
N MET A 3 -12.91 -8.64 19.72
CA MET A 3 -14.09 -9.27 19.14
C MET A 3 -14.55 -8.49 17.91
N ALA A 4 -14.88 -9.17 16.84
CA ALA A 4 -15.41 -8.56 15.62
C ALA A 4 -16.66 -7.72 15.98
N GLY A 5 -16.56 -6.40 15.88
CA GLY A 5 -17.66 -5.47 16.13
C GLY A 5 -17.37 -4.33 17.13
N GLU A 6 -16.30 -4.38 17.88
CA GLU A 6 -15.96 -3.31 18.83
C GLU A 6 -15.03 -2.28 18.17
N VAL A 7 -15.56 -1.06 18.02
CA VAL A 7 -14.78 0.08 17.47
C VAL A 7 -13.80 0.54 18.55
N PRO A 8 -12.49 0.50 18.33
CA PRO A 8 -11.52 0.92 19.34
C PRO A 8 -11.59 2.41 19.64
N ASP A 9 -11.45 2.75 20.92
CA ASP A 9 -11.39 4.13 21.38
C ASP A 9 -10.02 4.74 21.05
N PHE A 10 -10.05 5.98 20.58
CA PHE A 10 -8.86 6.75 20.31
C PHE A 10 -8.96 8.14 20.95
N HIS A 11 -8.02 8.47 21.82
CA HIS A 11 -8.07 9.70 22.59
C HIS A 11 -7.26 10.81 21.91
N ALA A 12 -7.84 12.01 21.87
CA ALA A 12 -7.21 13.23 21.39
C ALA A 12 -7.58 14.43 22.25
N GLU A 13 -6.77 15.46 22.20
CA GLU A 13 -6.99 16.73 22.88
C GLU A 13 -7.34 17.83 21.89
N VAL A 14 -8.16 18.79 22.27
CA VAL A 14 -8.45 19.96 21.44
C VAL A 14 -7.21 20.82 21.32
N ARG A 15 -6.85 21.19 20.12
CA ARG A 15 -5.77 22.13 19.87
C ARG A 15 -6.30 23.56 19.82
N THR A 16 -5.91 24.38 20.76
CA THR A 16 -6.35 25.78 20.91
C THR A 16 -5.67 26.74 19.93
N GLY A 17 -4.50 26.38 19.39
CA GLY A 17 -3.75 27.21 18.46
C GLY A 17 -3.73 26.64 17.03
N THR A 18 -3.75 27.54 16.05
CA THR A 18 -3.64 27.21 14.63
C THR A 18 -2.33 27.75 14.03
N GLY A 19 -1.93 27.22 12.86
CA GLY A 19 -0.77 27.66 12.13
C GLY A 19 0.55 26.97 12.52
N LYS A 20 1.64 27.40 11.85
CA LYS A 20 2.99 26.78 11.95
C LYS A 20 3.56 26.73 13.36
N GLY A 21 3.35 27.80 14.13
CA GLY A 21 3.88 27.92 15.50
C GLY A 21 3.28 26.90 16.44
N ALA A 22 1.95 26.82 16.47
CA ALA A 22 1.20 25.87 17.30
C ALA A 22 1.51 24.41 16.91
N ALA A 23 1.62 24.10 15.62
CA ALA A 23 2.00 22.77 15.16
C ALA A 23 3.43 22.37 15.57
N ARG A 24 4.38 23.29 15.55
CA ARG A 24 5.75 23.06 16.06
C ARG A 24 5.77 22.83 17.57
N GLN A 25 4.99 23.61 18.31
CA GLN A 25 4.88 23.47 19.75
C GLN A 25 4.28 22.12 20.14
N ALA A 26 3.20 21.69 19.49
CA ALA A 26 2.60 20.38 19.70
C ALA A 26 3.61 19.24 19.49
N ARG A 27 4.36 19.27 18.38
CA ARG A 27 5.40 18.25 18.12
C ARG A 27 6.53 18.24 19.13
N ARG A 28 6.94 19.41 19.65
CA ARG A 28 7.94 19.49 20.74
C ARG A 28 7.42 18.93 22.06
N ALA A 29 6.11 19.03 22.29
CA ALA A 29 5.43 18.46 23.45
C ALA A 29 5.12 16.96 23.29
N GLY A 30 5.61 16.29 22.23
CA GLY A 30 5.36 14.87 21.98
C GLY A 30 3.96 14.58 21.46
N MET A 31 3.31 15.56 20.84
CA MET A 31 1.99 15.44 20.24
C MET A 31 2.06 15.57 18.72
N VAL A 32 1.17 14.90 18.02
CA VAL A 32 1.01 15.05 16.57
C VAL A 32 -0.24 15.91 16.32
N PRO A 33 -0.09 17.08 15.67
CA PRO A 33 -1.23 17.90 15.32
C PRO A 33 -2.05 17.21 14.24
N GLY A 34 -3.36 17.34 14.33
CA GLY A 34 -4.30 16.78 13.38
C GLY A 34 -5.56 17.59 13.25
N ILE A 35 -6.48 17.09 12.44
CA ILE A 35 -7.79 17.66 12.23
C ILE A 35 -8.85 16.57 12.11
N ILE A 36 -10.02 16.80 12.68
CA ILE A 36 -11.22 15.99 12.43
C ILE A 36 -12.13 16.82 11.55
N PHE A 37 -12.45 16.32 10.36
CA PHE A 37 -13.28 17.00 9.37
C PHE A 37 -14.42 16.12 8.87
N GLY A 38 -15.29 16.69 8.06
CA GLY A 38 -16.44 15.99 7.48
C GLY A 38 -17.64 15.90 8.42
N GLY A 39 -18.73 15.30 7.92
CA GLY A 39 -20.02 15.33 8.59
C GLY A 39 -20.66 16.73 8.55
N ASP A 40 -21.58 16.97 9.48
CA ASP A 40 -22.35 18.23 9.54
C ASP A 40 -21.76 19.24 10.54
N ALA A 41 -20.55 18.95 11.07
CA ALA A 41 -19.89 19.79 12.07
C ALA A 41 -18.60 20.42 11.52
N ASP A 42 -18.25 21.59 12.07
CA ASP A 42 -17.03 22.30 11.71
C ASP A 42 -15.77 21.44 11.92
N PRO A 43 -14.70 21.70 11.15
CA PRO A 43 -13.42 21.04 11.36
C PRO A 43 -12.87 21.34 12.78
N LEU A 44 -12.50 20.29 13.50
CA LEU A 44 -11.97 20.37 14.84
C LEU A 44 -10.47 20.10 14.84
N PRO A 45 -9.62 21.10 15.14
CA PRO A 45 -8.19 20.88 15.32
C PRO A 45 -7.92 20.09 16.59
N ILE A 46 -7.07 19.06 16.49
CA ILE A 46 -6.73 18.18 17.60
C ILE A 46 -5.23 17.96 17.71
N ASN A 47 -4.81 17.45 18.85
CA ASN A 47 -3.50 16.88 19.09
C ASN A 47 -3.65 15.44 19.54
N VAL A 48 -2.82 14.57 18.99
CA VAL A 48 -2.79 13.13 19.31
C VAL A 48 -1.44 12.79 19.94
N PRO A 49 -1.38 12.00 21.01
CA PRO A 49 -0.11 11.56 21.58
C PRO A 49 0.72 10.79 20.55
N PHE A 50 1.97 11.24 20.35
CA PHE A 50 2.87 10.69 19.32
C PHE A 50 3.09 9.18 19.47
N ASN A 51 3.34 8.72 20.71
CA ASN A 51 3.64 7.32 20.98
C ASN A 51 2.44 6.40 20.67
N VAL A 52 1.21 6.86 20.99
CA VAL A 52 -0.02 6.13 20.74
C VAL A 52 -0.25 6.02 19.24
N LEU A 53 -0.11 7.13 18.53
CA LEU A 53 -0.25 7.15 17.07
C LEU A 53 0.80 6.29 16.37
N LEU A 54 2.05 6.38 16.78
CA LEU A 54 3.14 5.59 16.19
C LEU A 54 2.90 4.09 16.38
N LYS A 55 2.45 3.67 17.56
CA LYS A 55 2.09 2.27 17.85
C LYS A 55 0.94 1.80 16.96
N ALA A 56 -0.10 2.60 16.82
CA ALA A 56 -1.25 2.30 15.98
C ALA A 56 -0.87 2.18 14.50
N LEU A 57 -0.01 3.09 14.00
CA LEU A 57 0.48 3.04 12.62
C LEU A 57 1.36 1.81 12.34
N LYS A 58 2.19 1.40 13.30
CA LYS A 58 3.03 0.19 13.19
C LYS A 58 2.20 -1.10 13.18
N ALA A 59 1.03 -1.10 13.77
CA ALA A 59 0.11 -2.25 13.71
C ALA A 59 -0.46 -2.52 12.30
N GLY A 60 -0.27 -1.59 11.35
CA GLY A 60 -0.47 -1.80 9.91
C GLY A 60 -1.90 -1.59 9.38
N ARG A 61 -2.93 -1.56 10.23
CA ARG A 61 -4.35 -1.48 9.79
C ARG A 61 -5.03 -0.16 10.15
N PHE A 62 -4.27 0.81 10.61
CA PHE A 62 -4.82 2.06 11.17
C PHE A 62 -5.66 2.86 10.15
N LYS A 63 -5.24 2.93 8.90
CA LYS A 63 -5.96 3.66 7.85
C LYS A 63 -7.29 3.03 7.43
N SER A 64 -7.45 1.74 7.64
CA SER A 64 -8.69 1.00 7.33
C SER A 64 -9.54 0.67 8.55
N THR A 65 -9.15 1.14 9.73
CA THR A 65 -9.85 0.88 10.98
C THR A 65 -10.75 2.05 11.35
N LEU A 66 -12.04 1.75 11.61
CA LEU A 66 -12.96 2.72 12.19
C LEU A 66 -12.59 2.94 13.66
N LEU A 67 -12.52 4.20 14.09
CA LEU A 67 -12.16 4.59 15.44
C LEU A 67 -13.29 5.35 16.10
N ASN A 68 -13.45 5.15 17.40
CA ASN A 68 -14.28 6.00 18.23
C ASN A 68 -13.39 7.09 18.84
N MET A 69 -13.46 8.30 18.28
CA MET A 69 -12.63 9.42 18.71
C MET A 69 -13.23 10.06 19.96
N LYS A 70 -12.44 10.06 21.03
CA LYS A 70 -12.77 10.72 22.29
C LYS A 70 -11.94 11.98 22.44
N VAL A 71 -12.61 13.12 22.40
CA VAL A 71 -12.00 14.44 22.56
C VAL A 71 -12.63 15.10 23.78
N GLU A 72 -11.80 15.55 24.71
CA GLU A 72 -12.28 16.21 25.93
C GLU A 72 -13.15 17.43 25.61
N GLY A 73 -14.35 17.49 26.20
CA GLY A 73 -15.31 18.55 25.95
C GLY A 73 -16.15 18.44 24.67
N HIS A 74 -16.04 17.33 23.94
CA HIS A 74 -16.83 17.02 22.76
C HIS A 74 -17.45 15.63 22.86
N ASP A 75 -18.54 15.43 22.12
CA ASP A 75 -19.18 14.13 22.02
C ASP A 75 -18.28 13.14 21.28
N ASP A 76 -18.38 11.86 21.65
CA ASP A 76 -17.70 10.78 20.96
C ASP A 76 -18.15 10.70 19.49
N VAL A 77 -17.21 10.62 18.58
CA VAL A 77 -17.50 10.60 17.15
C VAL A 77 -16.74 9.48 16.45
N ARG A 78 -17.41 8.80 15.54
CA ARG A 78 -16.78 7.79 14.69
C ARG A 78 -16.01 8.45 13.57
N VAL A 79 -14.74 8.07 13.47
CA VAL A 79 -13.81 8.62 12.49
C VAL A 79 -12.98 7.52 11.84
N ILE A 80 -12.45 7.82 10.67
CA ILE A 80 -11.41 7.03 10.03
C ILE A 80 -10.22 7.92 9.72
N CYS A 81 -9.02 7.36 9.79
CA CYS A 81 -7.83 8.06 9.36
C CYS A 81 -7.84 8.20 7.83
N ARG A 82 -7.83 9.42 7.34
CA ARG A 82 -7.84 9.70 5.91
C ARG A 82 -6.44 9.85 5.34
N ASP A 83 -5.59 10.59 6.05
CA ASP A 83 -4.21 10.80 5.64
C ASP A 83 -3.28 10.93 6.85
N VAL A 84 -2.03 10.52 6.66
CA VAL A 84 -0.95 10.69 7.63
C VAL A 84 0.26 11.25 6.89
N GLN A 85 0.58 12.50 7.17
CA GLN A 85 1.80 13.10 6.67
C GLN A 85 2.99 12.62 7.51
N ARG A 86 4.05 12.20 6.85
CA ARG A 86 5.26 11.71 7.50
C ARG A 86 6.46 12.59 7.16
N HIS A 87 7.42 12.60 8.06
CA HIS A 87 8.70 13.26 7.82
C HIS A 87 9.50 12.46 6.78
N VAL A 88 9.96 13.12 5.71
CA VAL A 88 10.60 12.49 4.54
C VAL A 88 11.79 11.60 4.91
N VAL A 89 12.60 12.03 5.89
CA VAL A 89 13.83 11.30 6.30
C VAL A 89 13.59 10.34 7.46
N LYS A 90 12.79 10.76 8.45
CA LYS A 90 12.60 10.00 9.70
C LYS A 90 11.42 9.05 9.67
N ASP A 91 10.57 9.15 8.66
CA ASP A 91 9.31 8.40 8.51
C ASP A 91 8.38 8.48 9.74
N LEU A 92 8.51 9.55 10.52
CA LEU A 92 7.68 9.79 11.70
C LEU A 92 6.44 10.61 11.34
N PRO A 93 5.28 10.33 11.95
CA PRO A 93 4.06 11.09 11.69
C PRO A 93 4.23 12.55 12.13
N THR A 94 3.86 13.48 11.25
CA THR A 94 3.94 14.92 11.46
C THR A 94 2.59 15.61 11.47
N HIS A 95 1.58 15.03 10.82
CA HIS A 95 0.19 15.49 10.80
C HIS A 95 -0.74 14.32 10.53
N ILE A 96 -1.95 14.37 11.04
CA ILE A 96 -2.96 13.34 10.82
C ILE A 96 -4.33 13.95 10.57
N ASP A 97 -5.03 13.39 9.58
CA ASP A 97 -6.34 13.82 9.17
C ASP A 97 -7.36 12.71 9.43
N PHE A 98 -8.40 13.03 10.19
CA PHE A 98 -9.51 12.13 10.46
C PHE A 98 -10.79 12.64 9.82
N MET A 99 -11.54 11.75 9.21
CA MET A 99 -12.84 12.04 8.61
C MET A 99 -13.95 11.45 9.48
N ARG A 100 -14.96 12.26 9.81
CA ARG A 100 -16.16 11.79 10.52
C ARG A 100 -17.01 10.94 9.59
N LEU A 101 -17.52 9.82 10.11
CA LEU A 101 -18.31 8.87 9.34
C LEU A 101 -19.65 8.59 10.03
N LYS A 102 -20.72 8.55 9.21
CA LYS A 102 -21.97 7.91 9.56
C LYS A 102 -21.91 6.43 9.16
N ARG A 103 -22.64 5.54 9.85
CA ARG A 103 -22.62 4.08 9.55
C ARG A 103 -22.97 3.75 8.11
N THR A 104 -23.77 4.59 7.46
CA THR A 104 -24.23 4.44 6.06
C THR A 104 -23.31 5.06 5.03
N THR A 105 -22.27 5.80 5.44
CA THR A 105 -21.37 6.48 4.53
C THR A 105 -20.51 5.47 3.76
N LYS A 106 -20.49 5.59 2.44
CA LYS A 106 -19.61 4.80 1.58
C LYS A 106 -18.25 5.48 1.49
N ILE A 107 -17.21 4.72 1.65
CA ILE A 107 -15.82 5.20 1.62
C ILE A 107 -14.94 4.25 0.80
N ASN A 108 -13.91 4.80 0.19
CA ASN A 108 -12.88 4.02 -0.48
C ASN A 108 -11.76 3.74 0.49
N LEU A 109 -11.44 2.47 0.68
CA LEU A 109 -10.37 2.01 1.54
C LEU A 109 -9.51 0.96 0.84
N PHE A 110 -8.22 0.97 1.17
CA PHE A 110 -7.30 -0.10 0.82
C PHE A 110 -7.40 -1.20 1.86
N ILE A 111 -7.86 -2.37 1.44
CA ILE A 111 -8.02 -3.54 2.29
C ILE A 111 -6.90 -4.53 1.96
N PRO A 112 -6.13 -4.99 2.96
CA PRO A 112 -5.06 -5.94 2.74
C PRO A 112 -5.59 -7.30 2.28
N VAL A 113 -4.84 -7.95 1.40
CA VAL A 113 -5.12 -9.30 0.92
C VAL A 113 -4.27 -10.29 1.70
N GLU A 114 -4.90 -11.31 2.26
CA GLU A 114 -4.23 -12.41 2.94
C GLU A 114 -4.44 -13.70 2.17
N PHE A 115 -3.35 -14.39 1.89
CA PHE A 115 -3.38 -15.69 1.23
C PHE A 115 -3.41 -16.80 2.28
N ILE A 116 -4.31 -17.75 2.10
CA ILE A 116 -4.47 -18.90 2.99
C ILE A 116 -4.28 -20.20 2.21
N ASN A 117 -3.99 -21.30 2.95
CA ASN A 117 -3.81 -22.65 2.39
C ASN A 117 -2.69 -22.72 1.33
N GLU A 118 -1.61 -21.95 1.50
CA GLU A 118 -0.44 -21.99 0.61
C GLU A 118 0.12 -23.40 0.48
N GLU A 119 0.13 -24.16 1.58
CA GLU A 119 0.59 -25.56 1.61
C GLU A 119 -0.29 -26.51 0.79
N ALA A 120 -1.54 -26.14 0.50
CA ALA A 120 -2.46 -26.93 -0.31
C ALA A 120 -2.34 -26.62 -1.81
N ALA A 121 -1.57 -25.60 -2.19
CA ALA A 121 -1.33 -25.23 -3.57
C ALA A 121 -0.31 -26.17 -4.23
N PRO A 122 -0.68 -26.92 -5.30
CA PRO A 122 0.27 -27.79 -6.01
C PRO A 122 1.47 -27.03 -6.57
N GLY A 123 1.25 -25.78 -7.03
CA GLY A 123 2.29 -24.95 -7.58
C GLY A 123 3.37 -24.59 -6.56
N ILE A 124 3.00 -24.31 -5.31
CA ILE A 124 3.97 -24.04 -4.24
C ILE A 124 4.74 -25.31 -3.87
N LYS A 125 4.08 -26.47 -3.81
CA LYS A 125 4.74 -27.77 -3.60
C LYS A 125 5.79 -28.11 -4.66
N ARG A 126 5.61 -27.62 -5.88
CA ARG A 126 6.57 -27.76 -6.99
C ARG A 126 7.68 -26.72 -6.96
N GLY A 127 7.74 -25.88 -5.92
CA GLY A 127 8.74 -24.83 -5.77
C GLY A 127 8.35 -23.50 -6.43
N GLY A 128 7.09 -23.33 -6.83
CA GLY A 128 6.57 -22.06 -7.31
C GLY A 128 6.64 -20.95 -6.25
N VAL A 129 6.76 -19.72 -6.70
CA VAL A 129 6.83 -18.52 -5.86
C VAL A 129 5.59 -17.68 -6.06
N LEU A 130 4.90 -17.36 -4.96
CA LEU A 130 3.78 -16.42 -4.97
C LEU A 130 4.33 -15.00 -5.13
N THR A 131 3.98 -14.35 -6.22
CA THR A 131 4.29 -12.95 -6.47
C THR A 131 3.04 -12.11 -6.29
N THR A 132 3.00 -11.33 -5.23
CA THR A 132 1.89 -10.43 -4.95
C THR A 132 2.06 -9.14 -5.76
N VAL A 133 1.16 -8.91 -6.71
CA VAL A 133 1.15 -7.69 -7.53
C VAL A 133 0.49 -6.54 -6.78
N ARG A 134 -0.58 -6.86 -6.03
CA ARG A 134 -1.33 -5.90 -5.22
C ARG A 134 -1.55 -6.48 -3.82
N PRO A 135 -0.75 -6.05 -2.83
CA PRO A 135 -0.92 -6.49 -1.44
C PRO A 135 -2.19 -5.91 -0.80
N GLU A 136 -2.71 -4.83 -1.35
CA GLU A 136 -3.93 -4.16 -0.91
C GLU A 136 -4.83 -3.87 -2.12
N VAL A 137 -6.12 -4.00 -1.93
CA VAL A 137 -7.14 -3.70 -2.94
C VAL A 137 -8.01 -2.56 -2.47
N GLU A 138 -8.20 -1.55 -3.34
CA GLU A 138 -9.10 -0.44 -3.08
C GLU A 138 -10.55 -0.87 -3.29
N LEU A 139 -11.34 -0.83 -2.22
CA LEU A 139 -12.75 -1.17 -2.22
C LEU A 139 -13.60 0.00 -1.77
N ILE A 140 -14.78 0.12 -2.37
CA ILE A 140 -15.85 0.97 -1.86
C ILE A 140 -16.62 0.14 -0.85
N VAL A 141 -16.57 0.54 0.41
CA VAL A 141 -17.23 -0.16 1.52
C VAL A 141 -18.10 0.79 2.32
N THR A 142 -19.07 0.23 3.03
CA THR A 142 -19.89 1.01 3.97
C THR A 142 -19.15 1.11 5.30
N ALA A 143 -19.15 2.28 5.92
CA ALA A 143 -18.45 2.54 7.17
C ALA A 143 -18.90 1.63 8.35
N GLY A 144 -20.09 1.05 8.26
CA GLY A 144 -20.60 0.08 9.24
C GLY A 144 -20.05 -1.32 9.08
N ASP A 145 -19.52 -1.67 7.89
CA ASP A 145 -19.14 -3.04 7.51
C ASP A 145 -17.78 -3.02 6.79
N ILE A 146 -16.76 -2.49 7.46
CA ILE A 146 -15.40 -2.46 6.93
C ILE A 146 -14.75 -3.83 7.14
N PRO A 147 -14.34 -4.55 6.07
CA PRO A 147 -13.63 -5.81 6.22
C PRO A 147 -12.20 -5.56 6.73
N GLU A 148 -11.73 -6.39 7.63
CA GLU A 148 -10.35 -6.29 8.12
C GLU A 148 -9.33 -6.73 7.07
N LYS A 149 -9.68 -7.73 6.27
CA LYS A 149 -8.84 -8.34 5.25
C LYS A 149 -9.69 -9.03 4.19
N LEU A 150 -9.12 -9.17 3.00
CA LEU A 150 -9.63 -10.06 1.96
C LEU A 150 -8.88 -11.38 2.05
N THR A 151 -9.59 -12.47 2.12
CA THR A 151 -8.99 -13.80 2.19
C THR A 151 -9.02 -14.47 0.82
N VAL A 152 -7.89 -14.93 0.36
CA VAL A 152 -7.73 -15.67 -0.89
C VAL A 152 -7.29 -17.09 -0.59
N ASP A 153 -8.08 -18.06 -1.02
CA ASP A 153 -7.75 -19.47 -0.87
C ASP A 153 -6.87 -19.93 -2.06
N MET A 154 -5.70 -20.43 -1.73
CA MET A 154 -4.72 -20.89 -2.72
C MET A 154 -4.84 -22.36 -3.07
N THR A 155 -5.83 -23.07 -2.51
CA THR A 155 -6.03 -24.50 -2.75
C THR A 155 -6.23 -24.80 -4.23
N GLY A 156 -5.40 -25.70 -4.78
CA GLY A 156 -5.50 -26.14 -6.16
C GLY A 156 -4.82 -25.27 -7.21
N LEU A 157 -4.21 -24.15 -6.81
CA LEU A 157 -3.46 -23.28 -7.73
C LEU A 157 -2.12 -23.89 -8.11
N ASP A 158 -1.81 -23.83 -9.40
CA ASP A 158 -0.55 -24.35 -9.97
C ASP A 158 0.36 -23.21 -10.45
N VAL A 159 1.58 -23.57 -10.83
CA VAL A 159 2.55 -22.64 -11.44
C VAL A 159 2.00 -22.11 -12.75
N GLY A 160 1.97 -20.80 -12.90
CA GLY A 160 1.41 -20.08 -14.04
C GLY A 160 0.00 -19.55 -13.81
N ASP A 161 -0.67 -19.95 -12.71
CA ASP A 161 -1.99 -19.44 -12.37
C ASP A 161 -1.92 -18.01 -11.88
N THR A 162 -2.97 -17.26 -12.21
CA THR A 162 -3.12 -15.84 -11.85
C THR A 162 -4.38 -15.67 -11.03
N ILE A 163 -4.30 -14.94 -9.96
CA ILE A 163 -5.44 -14.61 -9.10
C ILE A 163 -5.91 -13.19 -9.44
N ASN A 164 -7.11 -13.10 -9.97
CA ASN A 164 -7.77 -11.84 -10.29
C ASN A 164 -8.73 -11.41 -9.17
N ILE A 165 -9.18 -10.16 -9.21
CA ILE A 165 -10.18 -9.68 -8.25
C ILE A 165 -11.50 -10.44 -8.33
N SER A 166 -11.87 -10.94 -9.50
CA SER A 166 -13.06 -11.78 -9.73
C SER A 166 -13.02 -13.12 -8.99
N ASP A 167 -11.82 -13.65 -8.71
CA ASP A 167 -11.61 -14.91 -7.99
C ASP A 167 -11.71 -14.76 -6.48
N ILE A 168 -11.76 -13.52 -5.99
CA ILE A 168 -11.79 -13.20 -4.57
C ILE A 168 -13.23 -12.99 -4.11
N THR A 169 -13.61 -13.69 -3.05
CA THR A 169 -14.92 -13.47 -2.41
C THR A 169 -14.92 -12.14 -1.66
N LEU A 170 -15.65 -11.17 -2.22
CA LEU A 170 -15.82 -9.87 -1.58
C LEU A 170 -16.91 -9.91 -0.51
N PRO A 171 -16.76 -9.18 0.60
CA PRO A 171 -17.81 -9.04 1.61
C PRO A 171 -19.06 -8.37 1.04
N ALA A 172 -20.21 -8.62 1.67
CA ALA A 172 -21.46 -8.03 1.25
C ALA A 172 -21.39 -6.50 1.26
N GLY A 173 -21.77 -5.88 0.13
CA GLY A 173 -21.75 -4.42 -0.03
C GLY A 173 -20.39 -3.81 -0.39
N ALA A 174 -19.33 -4.59 -0.45
CA ALA A 174 -18.02 -4.15 -0.95
C ALA A 174 -17.95 -4.27 -2.48
N LYS A 175 -17.44 -3.23 -3.13
CA LYS A 175 -17.21 -3.21 -4.58
C LYS A 175 -15.81 -2.70 -4.86
N PRO A 176 -15.09 -3.25 -5.86
CA PRO A 176 -13.83 -2.69 -6.31
C PRO A 176 -14.05 -1.29 -6.88
N THR A 177 -13.13 -0.38 -6.65
CA THR A 177 -13.14 0.96 -7.25
C THR A 177 -12.88 0.90 -8.75
N ILE A 178 -12.12 -0.11 -9.18
CA ILE A 178 -11.77 -0.34 -10.59
C ILE A 178 -12.74 -1.35 -11.19
N ASP A 179 -13.49 -0.96 -12.22
CA ASP A 179 -14.51 -1.79 -12.87
C ASP A 179 -13.95 -2.94 -13.72
N ARG A 180 -12.65 -2.94 -14.00
CA ARG A 180 -12.00 -4.02 -14.77
C ARG A 180 -11.48 -5.11 -13.85
N ASP A 181 -11.44 -6.34 -14.35
CA ASP A 181 -10.74 -7.41 -13.68
C ASP A 181 -9.24 -7.17 -13.73
N PHE A 182 -8.59 -7.15 -12.56
CA PHE A 182 -7.16 -6.90 -12.43
C PHE A 182 -6.49 -8.01 -11.62
N VAL A 183 -5.21 -8.21 -11.89
CA VAL A 183 -4.41 -9.22 -11.22
C VAL A 183 -4.05 -8.75 -9.81
N VAL A 184 -4.29 -9.60 -8.83
CA VAL A 184 -3.91 -9.40 -7.43
C VAL A 184 -2.60 -10.11 -7.11
N ALA A 185 -2.46 -11.35 -7.55
CA ALA A 185 -1.24 -12.13 -7.39
C ALA A 185 -1.09 -13.14 -8.54
N ASN A 186 0.12 -13.64 -8.72
CA ASN A 186 0.41 -14.74 -9.63
C ASN A 186 1.37 -15.75 -9.00
N LEU A 187 1.28 -16.99 -9.44
CA LEU A 187 2.16 -18.07 -9.02
C LEU A 187 3.17 -18.33 -10.13
N SER A 188 4.42 -17.89 -9.95
CA SER A 188 5.48 -18.02 -10.94
C SER A 188 6.41 -19.19 -10.66
N ALA A 189 7.01 -19.75 -11.72
CA ALA A 189 8.06 -20.74 -11.57
C ALA A 189 9.31 -20.11 -10.92
N PRO A 190 10.05 -20.86 -10.07
CA PRO A 190 11.31 -20.40 -9.56
C PRO A 190 12.30 -20.18 -10.71
N SER A 191 13.10 -19.12 -10.63
CA SER A 191 14.03 -18.69 -11.70
C SER A 191 15.14 -19.70 -12.05
N GLY A 192 15.15 -20.88 -11.43
CA GLY A 192 16.07 -21.97 -11.72
C GLY A 192 15.54 -23.06 -12.65
N LEU A 193 14.25 -23.02 -13.02
CA LEU A 193 13.62 -24.00 -13.92
C LEU A 193 13.38 -23.44 -15.33
N LYS A 194 14.27 -22.58 -15.83
CA LYS A 194 14.30 -22.28 -17.26
C LYS A 194 15.12 -23.37 -17.94
N SER A 195 14.39 -24.13 -18.76
CA SER A 195 14.88 -25.03 -19.83
C SER A 195 15.50 -26.36 -19.41
N SER A 196 14.65 -27.37 -19.40
CA SER A 196 15.02 -28.71 -19.85
C SER A 196 13.94 -29.33 -20.76
N ASP A 197 13.29 -28.51 -21.60
CA ASP A 197 12.46 -29.02 -22.69
C ASP A 197 12.55 -28.08 -23.91
N ASN A 198 13.72 -28.08 -24.55
CA ASN A 198 13.94 -27.77 -25.94
C ASN A 198 15.39 -28.13 -26.28
N GLU A 199 15.69 -29.42 -26.25
CA GLU A 199 16.71 -30.04 -27.05
C GLU A 199 15.99 -31.00 -27.98
N ASP A 200 15.67 -30.56 -29.14
CA ASP A 200 15.86 -31.27 -30.40
C ASP A 200 15.36 -30.38 -31.54
N ASP A 201 16.24 -29.67 -32.18
CA ASP A 201 16.35 -29.69 -33.64
C ASP A 201 17.71 -29.12 -34.02
N GLY A 202 18.57 -30.00 -34.47
CA GLY A 202 19.87 -29.65 -34.99
C GLY A 202 19.75 -28.98 -36.36
N GLU A 203 20.46 -27.87 -36.52
CA GLU A 203 21.05 -27.47 -37.78
C GLU A 203 22.43 -26.90 -37.54
N GLU A 204 23.42 -27.72 -37.88
CA GLU A 204 24.79 -27.31 -38.12
C GLU A 204 24.77 -26.23 -39.23
N VAL A 205 25.29 -25.07 -38.93
CA VAL A 205 25.78 -24.14 -39.95
C VAL A 205 27.23 -23.83 -39.66
N ASP A 206 27.97 -24.29 -40.63
CA ASP A 206 29.38 -24.25 -40.94
C ASP A 206 30.05 -22.89 -40.61
N ALA A 207 31.19 -23.01 -39.98
CA ALA A 207 32.13 -21.91 -39.75
C ALA A 207 32.95 -21.66 -40.99
N ALA A 208 32.69 -20.59 -41.71
CA ALA A 208 33.68 -19.87 -42.54
C ALA A 208 33.06 -18.59 -43.12
N ASP A 209 33.37 -17.46 -42.62
CA ASP A 209 33.97 -16.35 -43.35
C ASP A 209 34.11 -15.12 -42.44
N VAL A 210 35.35 -14.82 -42.14
CA VAL A 210 35.78 -13.55 -41.53
C VAL A 210 36.46 -12.76 -42.61
N PRO A 211 36.02 -11.59 -42.98
CA PRO A 211 36.91 -10.62 -43.59
C PRO A 211 37.40 -9.61 -42.54
N THR A 212 38.64 -9.75 -42.21
CA THR A 212 39.54 -8.74 -41.69
C THR A 212 39.56 -7.52 -42.63
N THR A 213 39.32 -6.34 -42.11
CA THR A 213 39.77 -5.12 -42.79
C THR A 213 40.46 -4.21 -41.80
N GLU A 214 41.74 -3.95 -42.19
CA GLU A 214 42.76 -3.21 -41.52
C GLU A 214 42.45 -1.71 -41.33
N GLN A 215 43.01 -1.22 -40.26
CA GLN A 215 43.68 0.07 -40.01
C GLN A 215 43.69 1.12 -41.11
N GLY A 216 43.42 2.33 -40.70
CA GLY A 216 43.82 3.57 -41.35
C GLY A 216 43.65 4.68 -40.33
N GLY A 217 44.78 5.06 -39.71
CA GLY A 217 44.91 6.25 -38.90
C GLY A 217 44.96 7.49 -39.79
N ASP A 218 44.65 8.61 -39.20
CA ASP A 218 45.50 9.79 -39.25
C ASP A 218 44.98 10.86 -38.28
N GLU A 219 45.97 11.51 -37.74
CA GLU A 219 45.96 12.66 -36.86
C GLU A 219 45.43 13.91 -37.58
N GLU A 220 44.89 14.85 -36.88
CA GLU A 220 45.36 16.24 -36.75
C GLU A 220 44.38 17.10 -35.95
N LYS A 221 44.84 17.54 -34.83
CA LYS A 221 45.18 18.91 -34.38
C LYS A 221 44.14 20.01 -34.67
N SER A 222 43.91 20.70 -33.61
CA SER A 222 43.98 22.16 -33.51
C SER A 222 42.76 22.89 -32.99
N SER A 223 42.99 23.43 -31.86
CA SER A 223 42.80 24.80 -31.37
C SER A 223 41.43 25.25 -30.88
N ARG A 224 41.49 25.54 -29.56
CA ARG A 224 40.72 26.62 -28.92
C ARG A 224 40.98 27.98 -29.58
N PRO A 225 40.09 28.97 -29.44
CA PRO A 225 40.24 29.83 -28.28
C PRO A 225 38.93 30.32 -27.62
N LEU A 226 39.12 30.71 -26.36
CA LEU A 226 38.41 31.69 -25.56
C LEU A 226 37.80 32.89 -26.31
N ASN A 227 36.63 33.36 -25.89
CA ASN A 227 36.39 34.75 -25.46
C ASN A 227 34.97 34.87 -24.89
N THR A 228 34.83 35.20 -23.63
CA THR A 228 34.52 36.50 -23.00
C THR A 228 33.42 37.31 -23.70
N LEU A 229 32.25 37.35 -23.09
CA LEU A 229 31.59 38.55 -22.56
C LEU A 229 30.40 38.10 -21.72
#